data_04b79993cd4b126d0d80dd3a5b668693
#
_entry.id   04b79993cd4b126d0d80dd3a5b668693
#
_cell.length_a   1.000
_cell.length_b   1.000
_cell.length_c   1.000
_cell.angle_alpha   90.00
_cell.angle_beta   90.00
_cell.angle_gamma   90.00
#
_symmetry.space_group_name_H-M   'P 1'
#
loop_
_entity.id
_entity.type
_entity.pdbx_description
1 polymer ?
#
loop_
_entity_poly.entity_id
_entity_poly.type
_entity_poly.pdbx_seq_one_letter_code
_entity_poly.pdbx_strand_id
1 'polypeptide(L)'
;TQAQFAGYYAAKDKGFYKAEGLDVTIKPGGPDVAPEQVLIGGGADVVVDWMPAALAAREKGAAMVNIAQPFKRSGLEMTCRADTGIKTPADLKDRTLGVWFAGNEFPFLNWMNKLGFKTDGSKGGVKVLKQGFNVDPLIQKQADCISTMTYNEYWQVIDAGYKPEQLVVFNYTDQGVSTLEDGLYVMQDKLKDPAFVDKMSRFVRASMKGWDYARQHPDDTVKIVLDNDATGAQTEHHQTQMLSEINKLTEGSDGKLDKAAYESTVKTLLTGGSDPVISKEPVGAYTTAVTDKAFSK
;
A
#
# COMPACT_ATOMS: atom_id res chain seq x y z
N THR A 1 -13.03 -1.40 -3.40
CA THR A 1 -12.67 -2.19 -4.60
C THR A 1 -12.12 -1.26 -5.65
N GLN A 2 -10.94 -1.58 -6.20
CA GLN A 2 -10.29 -0.78 -7.22
C GLN A 2 -9.13 -1.57 -7.87
N ALA A 3 -8.56 -1.07 -8.97
CA ALA A 3 -7.51 -1.74 -9.73
C ALA A 3 -6.20 -1.98 -8.95
N GLN A 4 -6.01 -1.31 -7.81
CA GLN A 4 -4.94 -1.63 -6.85
C GLN A 4 -4.91 -3.11 -6.46
N PHE A 5 -6.07 -3.76 -6.45
CA PHE A 5 -6.23 -5.18 -6.07
C PHE A 5 -6.59 -6.08 -7.26
N ALA A 6 -6.37 -5.60 -8.48
CA ALA A 6 -6.81 -6.21 -9.73
C ALA A 6 -6.40 -7.69 -9.86
N GLY A 7 -5.19 -8.05 -9.45
CA GLY A 7 -4.70 -9.42 -9.55
C GLY A 7 -5.55 -10.42 -8.77
N TYR A 8 -6.06 -10.04 -7.58
CA TYR A 8 -6.90 -10.90 -6.77
C TYR A 8 -8.30 -11.07 -7.36
N TYR A 9 -8.88 -9.99 -7.88
CA TYR A 9 -10.17 -10.03 -8.56
C TYR A 9 -10.10 -10.84 -9.86
N ALA A 10 -9.03 -10.65 -10.64
CA ALA A 10 -8.78 -11.44 -11.85
C ALA A 10 -8.60 -12.93 -11.51
N ALA A 11 -7.85 -13.27 -10.46
CA ALA A 11 -7.65 -14.65 -10.04
C ALA A 11 -8.98 -15.32 -9.65
N LYS A 12 -9.88 -14.57 -9.01
CA LYS A 12 -11.20 -15.07 -8.63
C LYS A 12 -12.10 -15.25 -9.85
N ASP A 13 -12.23 -14.23 -10.70
CA ASP A 13 -13.11 -14.22 -11.86
C ASP A 13 -12.71 -15.28 -12.89
N LYS A 14 -11.41 -15.40 -13.18
CA LYS A 14 -10.87 -16.38 -14.12
C LYS A 14 -10.78 -17.80 -13.55
N GLY A 15 -11.24 -18.01 -12.33
CA GLY A 15 -11.31 -19.32 -11.70
C GLY A 15 -9.94 -19.88 -11.28
N PHE A 16 -8.89 -19.05 -11.16
CA PHE A 16 -7.56 -19.54 -10.78
C PHE A 16 -7.54 -20.07 -9.34
N TYR A 17 -8.29 -19.47 -8.43
CA TYR A 17 -8.48 -20.01 -7.08
C TYR A 17 -9.22 -21.37 -7.09
N LYS A 18 -10.28 -21.48 -7.88
CA LYS A 18 -11.04 -22.74 -8.02
C LYS A 18 -10.17 -23.87 -8.61
N ALA A 19 -9.30 -23.54 -9.59
CA ALA A 19 -8.36 -24.51 -10.16
C ALA A 19 -7.36 -25.04 -9.13
N GLU A 20 -7.07 -24.28 -8.07
CA GLU A 20 -6.25 -24.70 -6.93
C GLU A 20 -7.10 -25.31 -5.79
N GLY A 21 -8.38 -25.57 -6.01
CA GLY A 21 -9.29 -26.12 -5.01
C GLY A 21 -9.63 -25.18 -3.87
N LEU A 22 -9.60 -23.86 -4.13
CA LEU A 22 -9.88 -22.82 -3.15
C LEU A 22 -11.21 -22.12 -3.45
N ASP A 23 -12.01 -21.90 -2.40
CA ASP A 23 -13.12 -20.97 -2.41
C ASP A 23 -12.71 -19.69 -1.67
N VAL A 24 -12.50 -18.60 -2.44
CA VAL A 24 -11.96 -17.34 -1.93
C VAL A 24 -13.07 -16.28 -1.85
N THR A 25 -13.29 -15.77 -0.66
CA THR A 25 -14.10 -14.58 -0.42
C THR A 25 -13.22 -13.36 -0.25
N ILE A 26 -13.36 -12.36 -1.12
CA ILE A 26 -12.66 -11.09 -1.00
C ILE A 26 -13.55 -10.14 -0.19
N LYS A 27 -13.03 -9.64 0.94
CA LYS A 27 -13.68 -8.61 1.77
C LYS A 27 -13.04 -7.27 1.47
N PRO A 28 -13.78 -6.30 0.93
CA PRO A 28 -13.26 -4.96 0.72
C PRO A 28 -12.88 -4.28 2.04
N GLY A 29 -11.83 -3.47 2.00
CA GLY A 29 -11.43 -2.58 3.08
C GLY A 29 -12.00 -1.17 2.88
N GLY A 30 -11.36 -0.19 3.51
CA GLY A 30 -11.75 1.23 3.41
C GLY A 30 -10.89 2.09 4.35
N PRO A 31 -11.05 3.43 4.30
CA PRO A 31 -10.22 4.35 5.08
C PRO A 31 -10.32 4.18 6.61
N ASP A 32 -11.39 3.55 7.07
CA ASP A 32 -11.64 3.31 8.51
C ASP A 32 -11.47 1.82 8.88
N VAL A 33 -10.95 1.00 7.97
CA VAL A 33 -10.65 -0.42 8.20
C VAL A 33 -9.16 -0.61 8.34
N ALA A 34 -8.71 -1.04 9.50
CA ALA A 34 -7.33 -1.44 9.76
C ALA A 34 -7.18 -2.95 9.45
N PRO A 35 -6.48 -3.34 8.36
CA PRO A 35 -6.37 -4.74 7.94
C PRO A 35 -5.77 -5.63 9.03
N GLU A 36 -4.79 -5.14 9.77
CA GLU A 36 -4.16 -5.84 10.87
C GLU A 36 -5.17 -6.19 11.98
N GLN A 37 -6.14 -5.31 12.27
CA GLN A 37 -7.16 -5.59 13.28
C GLN A 37 -8.15 -6.65 12.79
N VAL A 38 -8.47 -6.65 11.49
CA VAL A 38 -9.31 -7.68 10.88
C VAL A 38 -8.64 -9.05 10.97
N LEU A 39 -7.34 -9.12 10.70
CA LEU A 39 -6.57 -10.36 10.79
C LEU A 39 -6.46 -10.86 12.23
N ILE A 40 -6.11 -9.99 13.18
CA ILE A 40 -6.00 -10.30 14.62
C ILE A 40 -7.33 -10.81 15.16
N GLY A 41 -8.44 -10.19 14.77
CA GLY A 41 -9.79 -10.57 15.18
C GLY A 41 -10.32 -11.84 14.51
N GLY A 42 -9.56 -12.48 13.61
CA GLY A 42 -9.98 -13.68 12.88
C GLY A 42 -11.03 -13.40 11.80
N GLY A 43 -11.17 -12.15 11.38
CA GLY A 43 -12.10 -11.72 10.33
C GLY A 43 -11.65 -12.08 8.91
N ALA A 44 -10.39 -12.49 8.75
CA ALA A 44 -9.80 -12.95 7.50
C ALA A 44 -8.69 -13.99 7.78
N ASP A 45 -8.42 -14.88 6.82
CA ASP A 45 -7.30 -15.83 6.87
C ASP A 45 -5.99 -15.16 6.43
N VAL A 46 -6.08 -14.21 5.52
CA VAL A 46 -4.98 -13.43 4.94
C VAL A 46 -5.46 -12.02 4.65
N VAL A 47 -4.59 -11.03 4.85
CA VAL A 47 -4.87 -9.63 4.52
C VAL A 47 -3.82 -9.06 3.60
N VAL A 48 -4.22 -8.09 2.78
CA VAL A 48 -3.29 -7.16 2.13
C VAL A 48 -3.05 -6.01 3.09
N ASP A 49 -1.79 -5.70 3.37
CA ASP A 49 -1.41 -4.61 4.27
C ASP A 49 -0.07 -4.01 3.85
N TRP A 50 0.22 -2.81 4.32
CA TRP A 50 1.52 -2.18 4.17
C TRP A 50 2.48 -2.68 5.26
N MET A 51 3.74 -2.91 4.88
CA MET A 51 4.73 -3.44 5.81
C MET A 51 4.95 -2.57 7.06
N PRO A 52 4.96 -1.23 6.99
CA PRO A 52 5.05 -0.40 8.19
C PRO A 52 3.95 -0.68 9.22
N ALA A 53 2.71 -0.82 8.79
CA ALA A 53 1.58 -1.13 9.67
C ALA A 53 1.71 -2.53 10.29
N ALA A 54 2.03 -3.52 9.45
CA ALA A 54 2.23 -4.91 9.89
C ALA A 54 3.38 -5.03 10.90
N LEU A 55 4.51 -4.34 10.69
CA LEU A 55 5.64 -4.37 11.62
C LEU A 55 5.35 -3.62 12.91
N ALA A 56 4.64 -2.49 12.86
CA ALA A 56 4.18 -1.78 14.05
C ALA A 56 3.21 -2.61 14.89
N ALA A 57 2.27 -3.30 14.24
CA ALA A 57 1.36 -4.23 14.90
C ALA A 57 2.12 -5.41 15.53
N ARG A 58 3.12 -5.95 14.82
CA ARG A 58 3.97 -7.03 15.33
C ARG A 58 4.75 -6.62 16.56
N GLU A 59 5.31 -5.42 16.62
CA GLU A 59 6.02 -4.91 17.80
C GLU A 59 5.08 -4.80 19.02
N LYS A 60 3.81 -4.52 18.80
CA LYS A 60 2.77 -4.47 19.84
C LYS A 60 2.20 -5.84 20.21
N GLY A 61 2.77 -6.93 19.67
CA GLY A 61 2.41 -8.31 20.02
C GLY A 61 1.52 -9.04 19.00
N ALA A 62 1.07 -8.38 17.95
CA ALA A 62 0.34 -9.03 16.86
C ALA A 62 1.32 -9.73 15.92
N ALA A 63 1.50 -11.03 16.05
CA ALA A 63 2.50 -11.81 15.32
C ALA A 63 2.11 -12.01 13.84
N MET A 64 1.97 -10.91 13.09
CA MET A 64 1.76 -10.92 11.64
C MET A 64 3.04 -11.31 10.91
N VAL A 65 2.91 -12.09 9.83
CA VAL A 65 4.02 -12.58 9.00
C VAL A 65 3.72 -12.32 7.53
N ASN A 66 4.62 -11.65 6.84
CA ASN A 66 4.56 -11.51 5.38
C ASN A 66 4.84 -12.88 4.74
N ILE A 67 3.95 -13.31 3.85
CA ILE A 67 4.04 -14.59 3.13
C ILE A 67 4.24 -14.41 1.63
N ALA A 68 3.98 -13.22 1.10
CA ALA A 68 4.24 -12.86 -0.29
C ALA A 68 4.21 -11.33 -0.45
N GLN A 69 4.96 -10.82 -1.43
CA GLN A 69 5.09 -9.39 -1.72
C GLN A 69 4.91 -9.11 -3.22
N PRO A 70 3.66 -9.01 -3.70
CA PRO A 70 3.39 -8.71 -5.11
C PRO A 70 3.88 -7.33 -5.56
N PHE A 71 3.74 -6.31 -4.71
CA PHE A 71 4.23 -4.97 -4.99
C PHE A 71 5.72 -4.86 -4.69
N LYS A 72 6.50 -4.53 -5.72
CA LYS A 72 7.97 -4.42 -5.65
C LYS A 72 8.45 -2.98 -5.40
N ARG A 73 7.60 -1.99 -5.66
CA ARG A 73 7.93 -0.57 -5.56
C ARG A 73 6.85 0.17 -4.79
N SER A 74 7.24 1.28 -4.15
CA SER A 74 6.30 2.21 -3.54
C SER A 74 5.70 3.14 -4.59
N GLY A 75 4.40 3.38 -4.50
CA GLY A 75 3.70 4.40 -5.25
C GLY A 75 3.37 5.65 -4.43
N LEU A 76 3.84 5.73 -3.19
CA LEU A 76 3.50 6.83 -2.28
C LEU A 76 4.20 8.12 -2.68
N GLU A 77 3.41 9.20 -2.74
CA GLU A 77 3.83 10.54 -3.08
C GLU A 77 3.17 11.58 -2.17
N MET A 78 3.78 12.76 -2.10
CA MET A 78 3.17 13.98 -1.57
C MET A 78 2.97 14.93 -2.74
N THR A 79 1.72 15.26 -3.06
CA THR A 79 1.35 16.18 -4.14
C THR A 79 0.94 17.52 -3.58
N CYS A 80 1.63 18.57 -4.00
CA CYS A 80 1.44 19.95 -3.55
C CYS A 80 0.94 20.82 -4.70
N ARG A 81 0.16 21.86 -4.39
CA ARG A 81 -0.14 22.90 -5.39
C ARG A 81 1.08 23.81 -5.61
N ALA A 82 1.41 24.09 -6.86
CA ALA A 82 2.52 24.97 -7.22
C ALA A 82 2.26 26.44 -6.77
N ASP A 83 0.99 26.85 -6.64
CA ASP A 83 0.60 28.21 -6.19
C ASP A 83 0.97 28.49 -4.71
N THR A 84 1.33 27.47 -3.95
CA THR A 84 1.81 27.59 -2.56
C THR A 84 3.26 28.09 -2.47
N GLY A 85 4.00 28.07 -3.58
CA GLY A 85 5.41 28.42 -3.62
C GLY A 85 6.35 27.29 -3.16
N ILE A 86 5.82 26.12 -2.81
CA ILE A 86 6.61 24.93 -2.47
C ILE A 86 7.36 24.45 -3.72
N LYS A 87 8.68 24.26 -3.61
CA LYS A 87 9.54 23.76 -4.67
C LYS A 87 10.44 22.62 -4.22
N THR A 88 10.80 22.62 -2.94
CA THR A 88 11.69 21.63 -2.33
C THR A 88 11.07 21.07 -1.04
N PRO A 89 11.53 19.94 -0.52
CA PRO A 89 11.06 19.42 0.78
C PRO A 89 11.22 20.41 1.95
N ALA A 90 12.23 21.28 1.91
CA ALA A 90 12.42 22.30 2.94
C ALA A 90 11.28 23.32 3.00
N ASP A 91 10.57 23.55 1.89
CA ASP A 91 9.47 24.49 1.78
C ASP A 91 8.15 23.95 2.40
N LEU A 92 8.15 22.68 2.82
CA LEU A 92 7.02 22.08 3.57
C LEU A 92 6.87 22.68 4.98
N LYS A 93 7.91 23.35 5.47
CA LYS A 93 7.90 24.02 6.76
C LYS A 93 6.71 24.99 6.90
N ASP A 94 6.03 24.94 8.04
CA ASP A 94 4.85 25.73 8.37
C ASP A 94 3.63 25.49 7.42
N ARG A 95 3.62 24.39 6.66
CA ARG A 95 2.53 24.03 5.74
C ARG A 95 1.55 23.05 6.36
N THR A 96 0.34 23.01 5.77
CA THR A 96 -0.68 22.00 6.11
C THR A 96 -0.61 20.86 5.12
N LEU A 97 -0.38 19.64 5.61
CA LEU A 97 -0.18 18.45 4.81
C LEU A 97 -1.26 17.40 5.13
N GLY A 98 -1.98 16.96 4.11
CA GLY A 98 -2.92 15.86 4.22
C GLY A 98 -2.19 14.52 4.30
N VAL A 99 -2.52 13.73 5.30
CA VAL A 99 -1.85 12.44 5.58
C VAL A 99 -2.88 11.38 5.94
N TRP A 100 -2.73 10.18 5.38
CA TRP A 100 -3.50 9.02 5.80
C TRP A 100 -2.95 8.46 7.10
N PHE A 101 -3.84 7.80 7.87
CA PHE A 101 -3.51 7.15 9.12
C PHE A 101 -3.69 5.61 9.01
N ALA A 102 -3.74 4.94 10.14
CA ALA A 102 -3.79 3.46 10.23
C ALA A 102 -2.55 2.78 9.64
N GLY A 103 -1.37 3.35 9.91
CA GLY A 103 -0.07 2.83 9.49
C GLY A 103 0.50 3.48 8.24
N ASN A 104 -0.32 4.15 7.43
CA ASN A 104 0.13 4.82 6.21
C ASN A 104 0.91 6.12 6.51
N GLU A 105 0.76 6.69 7.72
CA GLU A 105 1.49 7.86 8.17
C GLU A 105 2.98 7.61 8.43
N PHE A 106 3.40 6.38 8.62
CA PHE A 106 4.75 6.08 9.11
C PHE A 106 5.88 6.54 8.18
N PRO A 107 5.84 6.31 6.87
CA PRO A 107 6.84 6.87 5.96
C PRO A 107 6.88 8.40 5.99
N PHE A 108 5.72 9.05 6.10
CA PHE A 108 5.61 10.50 6.23
C PHE A 108 6.25 11.01 7.52
N LEU A 109 5.96 10.41 8.66
CA LEU A 109 6.55 10.79 9.95
C LEU A 109 8.06 10.65 9.92
N ASN A 110 8.58 9.57 9.31
CA ASN A 110 10.02 9.39 9.13
C ASN A 110 10.62 10.50 8.25
N TRP A 111 9.94 10.86 7.15
CA TRP A 111 10.42 11.93 6.28
C TRP A 111 10.44 13.28 6.99
N MET A 112 9.36 13.66 7.69
CA MET A 112 9.32 14.91 8.47
C MET A 112 10.43 14.96 9.54
N ASN A 113 10.67 13.84 10.19
CA ASN A 113 11.75 13.74 11.16
C ASN A 113 13.13 13.92 10.53
N LYS A 114 13.39 13.35 9.36
CA LYS A 114 14.65 13.60 8.60
C LYS A 114 14.84 15.07 8.24
N LEU A 115 13.75 15.78 7.96
CA LEU A 115 13.76 17.22 7.68
C LEU A 115 13.89 18.08 8.95
N GLY A 116 13.80 17.47 10.14
CA GLY A 116 13.77 18.17 11.43
C GLY A 116 12.45 18.88 11.72
N PHE A 117 11.35 18.47 11.08
CA PHE A 117 10.04 19.07 11.25
C PHE A 117 9.20 18.31 12.26
N LYS A 118 8.66 19.01 13.26
CA LYS A 118 7.60 18.49 14.11
C LYS A 118 6.29 18.41 13.34
N THR A 119 5.44 17.46 13.70
CA THR A 119 4.15 17.19 13.04
C THR A 119 2.96 17.58 13.92
N ASP A 120 3.18 18.39 14.93
CA ASP A 120 2.21 18.83 15.92
C ASP A 120 1.57 20.19 15.61
N GLY A 121 1.90 20.79 14.44
CA GLY A 121 1.43 22.11 14.03
C GLY A 121 2.17 23.27 14.67
N SER A 122 3.24 23.02 15.44
CA SER A 122 4.08 24.08 16.01
C SER A 122 4.86 24.82 14.91
N LYS A 123 5.20 26.09 15.21
CA LYS A 123 6.00 26.93 14.30
C LYS A 123 7.33 26.25 13.96
N GLY A 124 7.63 26.22 12.69
CA GLY A 124 8.83 25.58 12.16
C GLY A 124 8.69 24.09 11.88
N GLY A 125 7.54 23.48 12.20
CA GLY A 125 7.15 22.14 11.80
C GLY A 125 6.11 22.14 10.70
N VAL A 126 5.24 21.15 10.66
CA VAL A 126 4.12 21.01 9.72
C VAL A 126 2.83 20.75 10.49
N LYS A 127 1.72 21.20 9.92
CA LYS A 127 0.38 20.85 10.41
C LYS A 127 -0.15 19.66 9.64
N VAL A 128 -0.48 18.59 10.35
CA VAL A 128 -1.06 17.39 9.75
C VAL A 128 -2.58 17.47 9.74
N LEU A 129 -3.17 17.27 8.55
CA LEU A 129 -4.60 17.13 8.34
C LEU A 129 -4.89 15.65 8.06
N LYS A 130 -5.81 15.05 8.83
CA LYS A 130 -6.25 13.68 8.57
C LYS A 130 -6.99 13.64 7.24
N GLN A 131 -6.46 12.89 6.28
CA GLN A 131 -6.99 12.75 4.92
C GLN A 131 -7.81 11.48 4.78
N GLY A 132 -8.96 11.55 4.11
CA GLY A 132 -9.69 10.39 3.59
C GLY A 132 -9.12 9.93 2.23
N PHE A 133 -9.72 8.90 1.64
CA PHE A 133 -9.31 8.43 0.30
C PHE A 133 -9.94 9.29 -0.81
N ASN A 134 -9.65 10.58 -0.78
CA ASN A 134 -10.10 11.59 -1.75
C ASN A 134 -9.09 12.75 -1.81
N VAL A 135 -9.28 13.64 -2.76
CA VAL A 135 -8.39 14.79 -3.01
C VAL A 135 -8.99 16.13 -2.59
N ASP A 136 -10.16 16.11 -1.95
CA ASP A 136 -10.89 17.32 -1.55
C ASP A 136 -10.05 18.32 -0.76
N PRO A 137 -9.19 17.91 0.20
CA PRO A 137 -8.39 18.87 0.95
C PRO A 137 -7.44 19.70 0.08
N LEU A 138 -6.93 19.15 -1.03
CA LEU A 138 -6.11 19.90 -1.97
C LEU A 138 -6.97 20.83 -2.83
N ILE A 139 -8.06 20.31 -3.40
CA ILE A 139 -8.95 21.03 -4.30
C ILE A 139 -9.62 22.22 -3.58
N GLN A 140 -10.06 22.01 -2.35
CA GLN A 140 -10.69 23.04 -1.51
C GLN A 140 -9.68 23.94 -0.77
N LYS A 141 -8.37 23.75 -1.03
CA LYS A 141 -7.28 24.51 -0.40
C LYS A 141 -7.25 24.44 1.13
N GLN A 142 -7.73 23.35 1.70
CA GLN A 142 -7.65 23.07 3.14
C GLN A 142 -6.25 22.56 3.53
N ALA A 143 -5.53 21.96 2.58
CA ALA A 143 -4.14 21.56 2.70
C ALA A 143 -3.32 22.11 1.54
N ASP A 144 -2.04 22.39 1.79
CA ASP A 144 -1.08 22.82 0.77
C ASP A 144 -0.63 21.65 -0.09
N CYS A 145 -0.48 20.48 0.55
CA CYS A 145 -0.16 19.19 -0.06
C CYS A 145 -1.06 18.11 0.51
N ILE A 146 -1.20 17.01 -0.23
CA ILE A 146 -1.90 15.80 0.21
C ILE A 146 -1.07 14.55 -0.10
N SER A 147 -1.28 13.49 0.66
CA SER A 147 -0.83 12.16 0.28
C SER A 147 -1.55 11.70 -0.98
N THR A 148 -0.79 11.17 -1.92
CA THR A 148 -1.29 10.59 -3.17
C THR A 148 -0.55 9.31 -3.48
N MET A 149 -1.19 8.44 -4.25
CA MET A 149 -0.51 7.32 -4.89
C MET A 149 -0.30 7.65 -6.37
N THR A 150 0.83 7.23 -6.93
CA THR A 150 1.12 7.33 -8.38
C THR A 150 -0.01 6.81 -9.25
N TYR A 151 -0.81 5.89 -8.71
CA TYR A 151 -1.86 5.18 -9.43
C TYR A 151 -3.30 5.65 -9.12
N ASN A 152 -3.51 6.48 -8.10
CA ASN A 152 -4.88 6.84 -7.68
C ASN A 152 -5.06 8.36 -7.52
N GLU A 153 -4.77 8.92 -6.36
CA GLU A 153 -5.13 10.31 -6.03
C GLU A 153 -4.44 11.32 -6.92
N TYR A 154 -3.23 11.06 -7.39
CA TYR A 154 -2.58 11.94 -8.37
C TYR A 154 -3.48 12.15 -9.60
N TRP A 155 -4.06 11.08 -10.13
CA TRP A 155 -4.94 11.14 -11.29
C TRP A 155 -6.31 11.75 -10.95
N GLN A 156 -6.81 11.57 -9.73
CA GLN A 156 -8.00 12.29 -9.28
C GLN A 156 -7.76 13.82 -9.24
N VAL A 157 -6.57 14.27 -8.87
CA VAL A 157 -6.19 15.69 -8.93
C VAL A 157 -6.17 16.20 -10.37
N ILE A 158 -5.61 15.41 -11.31
CA ILE A 158 -5.62 15.73 -12.74
C ILE A 158 -7.06 15.78 -13.27
N ASP A 159 -7.88 14.80 -12.96
CA ASP A 159 -9.29 14.74 -13.38
C ASP A 159 -10.14 15.88 -12.78
N ALA A 160 -9.74 16.42 -11.63
CA ALA A 160 -10.35 17.62 -11.03
C ALA A 160 -9.94 18.91 -11.73
N GLY A 161 -9.12 18.85 -12.80
CA GLY A 161 -8.77 19.97 -13.66
C GLY A 161 -7.40 20.59 -13.42
N TYR A 162 -6.59 20.03 -12.50
CA TYR A 162 -5.20 20.47 -12.37
C TYR A 162 -4.35 19.91 -13.52
N LYS A 163 -3.41 20.75 -13.99
CA LYS A 163 -2.39 20.31 -14.95
C LYS A 163 -1.12 19.94 -14.21
N PRO A 164 -0.28 19.04 -14.75
CA PRO A 164 0.98 18.64 -14.12
C PRO A 164 1.88 19.82 -13.71
N GLU A 165 1.95 20.87 -14.53
CA GLU A 165 2.74 22.07 -14.24
C GLU A 165 2.21 22.93 -13.08
N GLN A 166 1.00 22.67 -12.61
CA GLN A 166 0.39 23.30 -11.44
C GLN A 166 0.62 22.51 -10.15
N LEU A 167 1.35 21.41 -10.24
CA LEU A 167 1.63 20.51 -9.14
C LEU A 167 3.14 20.38 -8.90
N VAL A 168 3.51 20.17 -7.66
CA VAL A 168 4.84 19.74 -7.24
C VAL A 168 4.67 18.41 -6.52
N VAL A 169 5.33 17.38 -7.02
CA VAL A 169 5.20 16.01 -6.51
C VAL A 169 6.52 15.57 -5.89
N PHE A 170 6.48 15.11 -4.65
CA PHE A 170 7.60 14.49 -3.96
C PHE A 170 7.36 13.00 -3.84
N ASN A 171 8.12 12.20 -4.58
CA ASN A 171 8.08 10.75 -4.46
C ASN A 171 8.87 10.32 -3.22
N TYR A 172 8.30 9.46 -2.40
CA TYR A 172 8.93 9.00 -1.14
C TYR A 172 10.20 8.17 -1.36
N THR A 173 10.30 7.50 -2.50
CA THR A 173 11.53 6.79 -2.88
C THR A 173 12.68 7.77 -3.07
N ASP A 174 12.46 8.90 -3.75
CA ASP A 174 13.47 9.94 -3.97
C ASP A 174 13.87 10.63 -2.66
N GLN A 175 12.98 10.65 -1.68
CA GLN A 175 13.26 11.19 -0.34
C GLN A 175 14.00 10.17 0.57
N GLY A 176 14.23 8.95 0.09
CA GLY A 176 14.90 7.89 0.84
C GLY A 176 14.10 7.40 2.06
N VAL A 177 12.78 7.44 1.96
CA VAL A 177 11.84 6.96 3.00
C VAL A 177 10.82 5.98 2.45
N SER A 178 11.10 5.38 1.31
CA SER A 178 10.26 4.34 0.71
C SER A 178 10.17 3.12 1.61
N THR A 179 8.97 2.55 1.69
CA THR A 179 8.70 1.31 2.40
C THR A 179 7.92 0.36 1.51
N LEU A 180 7.97 -0.94 1.81
CA LEU A 180 7.17 -1.92 1.09
C LEU A 180 5.68 -1.72 1.39
N GLU A 181 4.89 -1.68 0.32
CA GLU A 181 3.44 -1.56 0.33
C GLU A 181 2.79 -2.94 0.13
N ASP A 182 1.57 -3.01 -0.21
CA ASP A 182 0.67 -4.14 -0.46
C ASP A 182 1.33 -5.54 -0.49
N GLY A 183 1.62 -6.06 0.70
CA GLY A 183 2.04 -7.44 0.92
C GLY A 183 0.90 -8.30 1.47
N LEU A 184 1.08 -9.60 1.45
CA LEU A 184 0.15 -10.57 2.01
C LEU A 184 0.63 -11.03 3.39
N TYR A 185 -0.26 -10.92 4.38
CA TYR A 185 0.06 -11.21 5.79
C TYR A 185 -0.91 -12.22 6.38
N VAL A 186 -0.37 -13.12 7.20
CA VAL A 186 -1.12 -14.09 8.00
C VAL A 186 -0.65 -14.04 9.45
N MET A 187 -1.40 -14.66 10.37
CA MET A 187 -0.94 -14.84 11.75
C MET A 187 0.09 -15.97 11.84
N GLN A 188 1.16 -15.74 12.60
CA GLN A 188 2.30 -16.65 12.74
C GLN A 188 1.93 -18.03 13.26
N ASP A 189 0.97 -18.13 14.17
CA ASP A 189 0.52 -19.40 14.73
C ASP A 189 -0.08 -20.32 13.69
N LYS A 190 -0.76 -19.77 12.67
CA LYS A 190 -1.33 -20.53 11.55
C LYS A 190 -0.27 -21.20 10.69
N LEU A 191 0.92 -20.63 10.61
CA LEU A 191 2.03 -21.22 9.83
C LEU A 191 2.62 -22.48 10.46
N LYS A 192 2.24 -22.84 11.69
CA LYS A 192 2.58 -24.12 12.33
C LYS A 192 1.79 -25.28 11.74
N ASP A 193 0.66 -25.02 11.09
CA ASP A 193 -0.15 -26.03 10.42
C ASP A 193 0.29 -26.20 8.96
N PRO A 194 0.85 -27.36 8.58
CA PRO A 194 1.27 -27.63 7.20
C PRO A 194 0.12 -27.53 6.19
N ALA A 195 -1.13 -27.83 6.61
CA ALA A 195 -2.29 -27.71 5.74
C ALA A 195 -2.63 -26.25 5.45
N PHE A 196 -2.44 -25.37 6.42
CA PHE A 196 -2.59 -23.91 6.21
C PHE A 196 -1.49 -23.36 5.29
N VAL A 197 -0.23 -23.77 5.48
CA VAL A 197 0.88 -23.38 4.59
C VAL A 197 0.61 -23.86 3.16
N ASP A 198 0.09 -25.08 2.97
CA ASP A 198 -0.30 -25.58 1.65
C ASP A 198 -1.42 -24.74 1.02
N LYS A 199 -2.46 -24.43 1.81
CA LYS A 199 -3.56 -23.56 1.38
C LYS A 199 -3.04 -22.20 0.92
N MET A 200 -2.17 -21.55 1.70
CA MET A 200 -1.61 -20.24 1.38
C MET A 200 -0.68 -20.32 0.16
N SER A 201 0.06 -21.40 -0.02
CA SER A 201 0.90 -21.59 -1.21
C SER A 201 0.08 -21.67 -2.49
N ARG A 202 -1.04 -22.40 -2.46
CA ARG A 202 -2.01 -22.46 -3.57
C ARG A 202 -2.67 -21.10 -3.80
N PHE A 203 -3.04 -20.39 -2.74
CA PHE A 203 -3.60 -19.05 -2.80
C PHE A 203 -2.62 -18.05 -3.46
N VAL A 204 -1.37 -18.01 -3.02
CA VAL A 204 -0.33 -17.12 -3.58
C VAL A 204 -0.07 -17.46 -5.05
N ARG A 205 0.03 -18.74 -5.41
CA ARG A 205 0.22 -19.17 -6.81
C ARG A 205 -0.92 -18.69 -7.71
N ALA A 206 -2.16 -18.87 -7.29
CA ALA A 206 -3.32 -18.40 -8.03
C ALA A 206 -3.40 -16.87 -8.09
N SER A 207 -3.07 -16.18 -7.00
CA SER A 207 -3.01 -14.71 -6.96
C SER A 207 -1.99 -14.16 -7.96
N MET A 208 -0.80 -14.75 -8.02
CA MET A 208 0.23 -14.31 -8.96
C MET A 208 -0.16 -14.57 -10.42
N LYS A 209 -0.90 -15.65 -10.71
CA LYS A 209 -1.52 -15.85 -12.05
C LYS A 209 -2.53 -14.73 -12.36
N GLY A 210 -3.28 -14.26 -11.36
CA GLY A 210 -4.18 -13.12 -11.50
C GLY A 210 -3.44 -11.83 -11.81
N TRP A 211 -2.30 -11.58 -11.17
CA TRP A 211 -1.45 -10.43 -11.48
C TRP A 211 -0.84 -10.51 -12.87
N ASP A 212 -0.41 -11.69 -13.32
CA ASP A 212 0.05 -11.90 -14.71
C ASP A 212 -1.07 -11.64 -15.72
N TYR A 213 -2.27 -12.13 -15.41
CA TYR A 213 -3.46 -11.90 -16.23
C TYR A 213 -3.77 -10.40 -16.35
N ALA A 214 -3.75 -9.67 -15.22
CA ALA A 214 -4.02 -8.24 -15.20
C ALA A 214 -3.06 -7.44 -16.09
N ARG A 215 -1.79 -7.82 -16.14
CA ARG A 215 -0.80 -7.20 -17.03
C ARG A 215 -1.02 -7.54 -18.50
N GLN A 216 -1.44 -8.75 -18.80
CA GLN A 216 -1.62 -9.23 -20.18
C GLN A 216 -2.99 -8.85 -20.78
N HIS A 217 -4.00 -8.66 -19.92
CA HIS A 217 -5.39 -8.39 -20.32
C HIS A 217 -5.97 -7.20 -19.55
N PRO A 218 -5.38 -5.98 -19.70
CA PRO A 218 -5.78 -4.83 -18.87
C PRO A 218 -7.25 -4.43 -19.06
N ASP A 219 -7.75 -4.42 -20.29
CA ASP A 219 -9.15 -4.01 -20.57
C ASP A 219 -10.17 -4.95 -19.93
N ASP A 220 -9.94 -6.26 -20.00
CA ASP A 220 -10.79 -7.25 -19.34
C ASP A 220 -10.70 -7.16 -17.83
N THR A 221 -9.49 -6.91 -17.31
CA THR A 221 -9.28 -6.76 -15.87
C THR A 221 -9.96 -5.52 -15.30
N VAL A 222 -9.97 -4.41 -16.02
CA VAL A 222 -10.74 -3.20 -15.62
C VAL A 222 -12.22 -3.52 -15.49
N LYS A 223 -12.81 -4.26 -16.44
CA LYS A 223 -14.20 -4.70 -16.36
C LYS A 223 -14.45 -5.58 -15.13
N ILE A 224 -13.55 -6.54 -14.87
CA ILE A 224 -13.64 -7.40 -13.68
C ILE A 224 -13.65 -6.55 -12.39
N VAL A 225 -12.77 -5.55 -12.30
CA VAL A 225 -12.73 -4.66 -11.13
C VAL A 225 -14.04 -3.88 -10.97
N LEU A 226 -14.56 -3.32 -12.06
CA LEU A 226 -15.83 -2.58 -12.04
C LEU A 226 -17.02 -3.47 -11.68
N ASP A 227 -17.09 -4.70 -12.18
CA ASP A 227 -18.14 -5.66 -11.85
C ASP A 227 -18.12 -6.07 -10.37
N ASN A 228 -16.98 -5.95 -9.71
CA ASN A 228 -16.83 -6.20 -8.26
C ASN A 228 -16.99 -4.94 -7.40
N ASP A 229 -17.14 -3.75 -7.98
CA ASP A 229 -17.38 -2.52 -7.23
C ASP A 229 -18.86 -2.38 -6.87
N ALA A 230 -19.24 -2.88 -5.69
CA ALA A 230 -20.59 -2.78 -5.18
C ALA A 230 -21.05 -1.32 -4.89
N THR A 231 -20.13 -0.38 -4.85
CA THR A 231 -20.45 1.04 -4.58
C THR A 231 -20.83 1.81 -5.84
N GLY A 232 -20.40 1.34 -7.02
CA GLY A 232 -20.55 2.04 -8.28
C GLY A 232 -19.77 3.36 -8.35
N ALA A 233 -18.82 3.56 -7.45
CA ALA A 233 -18.04 4.80 -7.38
C ALA A 233 -16.90 4.84 -8.40
N GLN A 234 -16.47 3.69 -8.91
CA GLN A 234 -15.35 3.59 -9.83
C GLN A 234 -15.78 3.82 -11.29
N THR A 235 -14.92 4.48 -12.06
CA THR A 235 -15.13 4.70 -13.49
C THR A 235 -14.13 3.91 -14.32
N GLU A 236 -14.52 3.51 -15.52
CA GLU A 236 -13.64 2.80 -16.44
C GLU A 236 -12.38 3.63 -16.75
N HIS A 237 -12.54 4.93 -17.00
CA HIS A 237 -11.42 5.84 -17.26
C HIS A 237 -10.39 5.80 -16.12
N HIS A 238 -10.85 6.02 -14.88
CA HIS A 238 -9.94 6.06 -13.73
C HIS A 238 -9.31 4.70 -13.43
N GLN A 239 -10.07 3.61 -13.53
CA GLN A 239 -9.53 2.26 -13.29
C GLN A 239 -8.55 1.81 -14.36
N THR A 240 -8.74 2.22 -15.64
CA THR A 240 -7.77 1.99 -16.71
C THR A 240 -6.45 2.69 -16.42
N GLN A 241 -6.50 3.95 -16.01
CA GLN A 241 -5.32 4.71 -15.62
C GLN A 241 -4.64 4.08 -14.40
N MET A 242 -5.42 3.74 -13.38
CA MET A 242 -4.92 3.10 -12.16
C MET A 242 -4.22 1.78 -12.47
N LEU A 243 -4.83 0.90 -13.26
CA LEU A 243 -4.24 -0.40 -13.60
C LEU A 243 -2.92 -0.25 -14.36
N SER A 244 -2.82 0.74 -15.25
CA SER A 244 -1.58 1.04 -15.97
C SER A 244 -0.43 1.34 -15.01
N GLU A 245 -0.67 2.13 -13.98
CA GLU A 245 0.35 2.47 -12.97
C GLU A 245 0.63 1.29 -12.00
N ILE A 246 -0.40 0.57 -11.58
CA ILE A 246 -0.25 -0.62 -10.74
C ILE A 246 0.60 -1.70 -11.43
N ASN A 247 0.42 -1.86 -12.74
CA ASN A 247 1.22 -2.81 -13.51
C ASN A 247 2.72 -2.47 -13.46
N LYS A 248 3.11 -1.19 -13.37
CA LYS A 248 4.50 -0.77 -13.17
C LYS A 248 5.04 -1.14 -11.78
N LEU A 249 4.20 -1.06 -10.74
CA LEU A 249 4.60 -1.39 -9.36
C LEU A 249 4.74 -2.89 -9.15
N THR A 250 4.02 -3.70 -9.92
CA THR A 250 4.03 -5.17 -9.87
C THR A 250 4.85 -5.81 -10.98
N GLU A 251 5.45 -5.01 -11.88
CA GLU A 251 6.26 -5.51 -12.99
C GLU A 251 7.46 -6.34 -12.49
N GLY A 252 7.63 -7.52 -13.10
CA GLY A 252 8.69 -8.46 -12.73
C GLY A 252 8.50 -9.13 -11.37
N SER A 253 7.33 -8.97 -10.75
CA SER A 253 7.05 -9.63 -9.49
C SER A 253 6.81 -11.14 -9.68
N ASP A 254 7.53 -11.91 -8.91
CA ASP A 254 7.32 -13.35 -8.71
C ASP A 254 6.59 -13.66 -7.39
N GLY A 255 6.10 -12.62 -6.69
CA GLY A 255 5.46 -12.73 -5.39
C GLY A 255 6.42 -12.93 -4.22
N LYS A 256 7.72 -13.12 -4.45
CA LYS A 256 8.69 -13.28 -3.37
C LYS A 256 9.10 -11.94 -2.79
N LEU A 257 9.31 -11.91 -1.48
CA LEU A 257 9.86 -10.74 -0.80
C LEU A 257 11.32 -10.52 -1.20
N ASP A 258 11.64 -9.30 -1.65
CA ASP A 258 13.03 -8.87 -1.82
C ASP A 258 13.64 -8.51 -0.46
N LYS A 259 14.72 -9.19 -0.10
CA LYS A 259 15.35 -9.02 1.21
C LYS A 259 15.95 -7.63 1.40
N ALA A 260 16.53 -7.04 0.37
CA ALA A 260 17.13 -5.71 0.45
C ALA A 260 16.04 -4.64 0.63
N ALA A 261 14.91 -4.77 -0.05
CA ALA A 261 13.75 -3.89 0.13
C ALA A 261 13.13 -4.03 1.53
N TYR A 262 13.09 -5.26 2.07
CA TYR A 262 12.69 -5.50 3.46
C TYR A 262 13.62 -4.80 4.45
N GLU A 263 14.93 -5.02 4.34
CA GLU A 263 15.93 -4.41 5.22
C GLU A 263 15.90 -2.87 5.14
N SER A 264 15.69 -2.32 3.94
CA SER A 264 15.52 -0.87 3.75
C SER A 264 14.26 -0.35 4.45
N THR A 265 13.14 -1.08 4.35
CA THR A 265 11.91 -0.74 5.06
C THR A 265 12.12 -0.76 6.58
N VAL A 266 12.71 -1.81 7.11
CA VAL A 266 13.03 -1.93 8.55
C VAL A 266 13.91 -0.78 9.02
N LYS A 267 14.98 -0.48 8.26
CA LYS A 267 15.88 0.64 8.58
C LYS A 267 15.12 1.98 8.61
N THR A 268 14.23 2.21 7.64
CA THR A 268 13.40 3.43 7.62
C THR A 268 12.55 3.53 8.90
N LEU A 269 11.95 2.44 9.36
CA LEU A 269 11.09 2.44 10.53
C LEU A 269 11.84 2.55 11.86
N LEU A 270 13.08 2.04 11.93
CA LEU A 270 13.96 2.16 13.10
C LEU A 270 14.54 3.57 13.27
N THR A 271 14.64 4.36 12.21
CA THR A 271 15.32 5.66 12.21
C THR A 271 14.38 6.85 12.36
N GLY A 272 13.14 6.64 12.76
CA GLY A 272 12.09 7.66 12.92
C GLY A 272 12.29 8.65 14.08
N GLY A 273 13.53 8.98 14.47
CA GLY A 273 13.85 10.01 15.49
C GLY A 273 13.67 9.54 16.92
N SER A 274 13.12 10.41 17.77
CA SER A 274 12.89 10.13 19.20
C SER A 274 11.72 9.15 19.45
N ASP A 275 10.88 8.93 18.44
CA ASP A 275 9.72 8.05 18.53
C ASP A 275 9.63 7.20 17.23
N PRO A 276 10.51 6.23 17.05
CA PRO A 276 10.54 5.37 15.87
C PRO A 276 9.30 4.45 15.85
N VAL A 277 8.88 4.07 14.64
CA VAL A 277 7.72 3.19 14.43
C VAL A 277 7.94 1.81 15.06
N ILE A 278 9.18 1.32 14.99
CA ILE A 278 9.64 0.11 15.68
C ILE A 278 10.92 0.42 16.45
N SER A 279 11.09 -0.18 17.62
CA SER A 279 12.23 0.09 18.51
C SER A 279 13.40 -0.88 18.32
N LYS A 280 13.16 -2.00 17.65
CA LYS A 280 14.15 -3.07 17.41
C LYS A 280 13.87 -3.78 16.09
N GLU A 281 14.87 -4.47 15.59
CA GLU A 281 14.72 -5.31 14.40
C GLU A 281 13.65 -6.40 14.60
N PRO A 282 12.69 -6.53 13.67
CA PRO A 282 11.65 -7.53 13.77
C PRO A 282 12.22 -8.95 13.55
N VAL A 283 11.85 -9.88 14.42
CA VAL A 283 12.21 -11.30 14.26
C VAL A 283 11.03 -12.08 13.72
N GLY A 284 11.24 -12.88 12.66
CA GLY A 284 10.20 -13.73 12.09
C GLY A 284 9.04 -12.97 11.42
N ALA A 285 9.28 -11.74 10.96
CA ALA A 285 8.26 -10.90 10.35
C ALA A 285 7.90 -11.29 8.91
N TYR A 286 8.67 -12.15 8.28
CA TYR A 286 8.38 -12.75 6.96
C TYR A 286 8.85 -14.20 6.90
N THR A 287 8.31 -14.93 5.93
CA THR A 287 8.75 -16.29 5.59
C THR A 287 8.72 -16.50 4.09
N THR A 288 9.67 -17.26 3.57
CA THR A 288 9.68 -17.72 2.18
C THR A 288 8.98 -19.06 1.99
N ALA A 289 8.65 -19.75 3.07
CA ALA A 289 8.10 -21.12 3.01
C ALA A 289 6.86 -21.24 2.12
N VAL A 290 5.99 -20.21 2.12
CA VAL A 290 4.78 -20.19 1.31
C VAL A 290 5.11 -19.99 -0.17
N THR A 291 5.95 -19.00 -0.51
CA THR A 291 6.34 -18.72 -1.90
C THR A 291 7.25 -19.82 -2.47
N ASP A 292 8.15 -20.37 -1.66
CA ASP A 292 9.00 -21.49 -2.09
C ASP A 292 8.15 -22.71 -2.45
N LYS A 293 7.15 -23.04 -1.61
CA LYS A 293 6.20 -24.12 -1.92
C LYS A 293 5.28 -23.77 -3.10
N ALA A 294 4.83 -22.52 -3.22
CA ALA A 294 3.96 -22.07 -4.30
C ALA A 294 4.63 -22.24 -5.68
N PHE A 295 5.94 -22.03 -5.77
CA PHE A 295 6.70 -21.99 -7.00
C PHE A 295 7.80 -23.07 -7.09
N SER A 296 7.77 -24.09 -6.20
CA SER A 296 8.59 -25.28 -6.37
C SER A 296 8.22 -25.98 -7.68
N LYS A 297 9.24 -26.29 -8.48
CA LYS A 297 9.09 -27.07 -9.72
C LYS A 297 8.82 -28.54 -9.40
#